data_568096a16378b640123bd3e46031a824
#
_entry.id   568096a16378b640123bd3e46031a824
#
_cell.length_a   1.000
_cell.length_b   1.000
_cell.length_c   1.000
_cell.angle_alpha   90.00
_cell.angle_beta   90.00
_cell.angle_gamma   90.00
#
_symmetry.space_group_name_H-M   'P 1'
#
loop_
_entity.id
_entity.type
_entity.pdbx_description
1 polymer ?
#
loop_
_entity_poly.entity_id
_entity_poly.type
_entity_poly.pdbx_seq_one_letter_code
_entity_poly.pdbx_strand_id
1 'polypeptide(L)'
;MLRRLLNQCLRPLHLELVRLPRQVIPDALPQAELYTGPEDYARLFRPWRSEAMGHWLRPAVRDNTMLSAQKLYTLLHAVKLTRTVPGDFFEAGTGSGGAARLMLDVSRELGIHRRGWFLDTFEGYQKIDPTRDGSHVAVNQCRLAPREEVAQLLSDDFAEVHVIAGLIPGTLAEVKTDQIAFAHIDVNLHEPTLTATEFCLQRLAPNGVIVFDDYNWPACYAARQAIDEVCARHGLEVFALPESTQAILLQR
;
A
#
# COMPACT_ATOMS: atom_id res chain seq x y z
N MET A 1 -25.28 31.87 0.91
CA MET A 1 -24.62 33.16 1.17
C MET A 1 -23.18 32.98 1.64
N LEU A 2 -22.90 32.23 2.70
CA LEU A 2 -21.56 32.01 3.27
C LEU A 2 -20.52 31.45 2.26
N ARG A 3 -20.88 30.46 1.42
CA ARG A 3 -20.01 29.88 0.40
C ARG A 3 -19.53 30.90 -0.65
N ARG A 4 -20.40 31.84 -1.07
CA ARG A 4 -20.01 32.88 -2.04
C ARG A 4 -18.99 33.84 -1.44
N LEU A 5 -19.14 34.19 -0.17
CA LEU A 5 -18.21 35.06 0.56
C LEU A 5 -16.86 34.37 0.75
N LEU A 6 -16.87 33.10 1.15
CA LEU A 6 -15.62 32.30 1.29
C LEU A 6 -14.90 32.14 -0.04
N ASN A 7 -15.61 31.89 -1.15
CA ASN A 7 -14.97 31.78 -2.46
C ASN A 7 -14.40 33.13 -2.94
N GLN A 8 -14.95 34.26 -2.56
CA GLN A 8 -14.34 35.56 -2.86
C GLN A 8 -13.00 35.73 -2.14
N CYS A 9 -12.87 35.26 -0.90
CA CYS A 9 -11.61 35.28 -0.16
C CYS A 9 -10.57 34.30 -0.70
N LEU A 10 -10.98 33.20 -1.31
CA LEU A 10 -10.11 32.17 -1.83
C LEU A 10 -9.62 32.40 -3.27
N ARG A 11 -10.29 33.27 -4.03
CA ARG A 11 -9.91 33.60 -5.42
C ARG A 11 -8.46 34.06 -5.62
N PRO A 12 -7.89 34.91 -4.75
CA PRO A 12 -6.48 35.30 -4.88
C PRO A 12 -5.50 34.14 -4.75
N LEU A 13 -5.92 33.03 -4.13
CA LEU A 13 -5.13 31.82 -3.91
C LEU A 13 -5.40 30.75 -4.99
N HIS A 14 -6.20 31.07 -6.01
CA HIS A 14 -6.68 30.11 -7.02
C HIS A 14 -7.42 28.90 -6.44
N LEU A 15 -8.08 29.08 -5.27
CA LEU A 15 -8.86 28.06 -4.58
C LEU A 15 -10.34 28.35 -4.68
N GLU A 16 -11.16 27.29 -4.73
CA GLU A 16 -12.61 27.38 -4.71
C GLU A 16 -13.20 26.29 -3.81
N LEU A 17 -14.15 26.70 -2.93
CA LEU A 17 -14.99 25.75 -2.20
C LEU A 17 -16.05 25.18 -3.14
N VAL A 18 -15.88 23.93 -3.53
CA VAL A 18 -16.87 23.19 -4.32
C VAL A 18 -17.71 22.33 -3.38
N ARG A 19 -19.03 22.43 -3.49
CA ARG A 19 -19.92 21.46 -2.82
C ARG A 19 -19.86 20.17 -3.64
N LEU A 20 -19.18 19.18 -3.13
CA LEU A 20 -19.29 17.84 -3.70
C LEU A 20 -20.75 17.39 -3.53
N PRO A 21 -21.40 16.91 -4.61
CA PRO A 21 -22.73 16.31 -4.48
C PRO A 21 -22.63 15.16 -3.46
N ARG A 22 -23.66 15.02 -2.62
CA ARG A 22 -23.82 13.82 -1.80
C ARG A 22 -23.93 12.66 -2.77
N GLN A 23 -22.87 11.86 -2.88
CA GLN A 23 -22.92 10.65 -3.68
C GLN A 23 -23.77 9.63 -2.93
N VAL A 24 -25.01 9.51 -3.28
CA VAL A 24 -25.77 8.29 -3.07
C VAL A 24 -25.30 7.37 -4.20
N ILE A 25 -24.35 6.46 -3.90
CA ILE A 25 -24.02 5.38 -4.83
C ILE A 25 -25.17 4.40 -4.67
N PRO A 26 -26.00 4.18 -5.70
CA PRO A 26 -27.00 3.11 -5.66
C PRO A 26 -26.26 1.78 -5.46
N ASP A 27 -26.82 0.87 -4.67
CA ASP A 27 -26.24 -0.46 -4.45
C ASP A 27 -26.11 -1.28 -5.75
N ALA A 28 -26.82 -0.88 -6.80
CA ALA A 28 -26.62 -1.32 -8.18
C ALA A 28 -26.89 -0.17 -9.14
N LEU A 29 -25.93 0.16 -9.98
CA LEU A 29 -26.14 1.05 -11.12
C LEU A 29 -26.78 0.28 -12.27
N PRO A 30 -27.83 0.82 -12.93
CA PRO A 30 -28.35 0.23 -14.14
C PRO A 30 -27.23 0.09 -15.18
N GLN A 31 -27.13 -1.08 -15.83
CA GLN A 31 -26.05 -1.34 -16.81
C GLN A 31 -25.99 -0.30 -17.93
N ALA A 32 -27.11 0.32 -18.28
CA ALA A 32 -27.18 1.38 -19.31
C ALA A 32 -26.39 2.65 -18.92
N GLU A 33 -26.29 2.97 -17.62
CA GLU A 33 -25.54 4.15 -17.14
C GLU A 33 -24.03 3.90 -17.08
N LEU A 34 -23.59 2.65 -17.11
CA LEU A 34 -22.19 2.26 -17.14
C LEU A 34 -21.44 2.74 -18.41
N TYR A 35 -22.16 3.06 -19.49
CA TYR A 35 -21.57 3.32 -20.81
C TYR A 35 -21.84 4.72 -21.38
N THR A 36 -22.58 5.59 -20.68
CA THR A 36 -23.05 6.86 -21.23
C THR A 36 -22.21 8.09 -20.92
N GLY A 37 -21.17 7.97 -20.09
CA GLY A 37 -20.31 9.09 -19.73
C GLY A 37 -19.00 8.64 -19.10
N PRO A 38 -18.00 8.25 -19.91
CA PRO A 38 -16.80 7.58 -19.37
C PRO A 38 -16.00 8.42 -18.36
N GLU A 39 -15.89 9.72 -18.55
CA GLU A 39 -15.09 10.56 -17.66
C GLU A 39 -15.81 10.92 -16.36
N ASP A 40 -17.11 11.17 -16.41
CA ASP A 40 -17.90 11.50 -15.22
C ASP A 40 -18.16 10.26 -14.35
N TYR A 41 -18.26 9.10 -14.97
CA TYR A 41 -18.48 7.84 -14.29
C TYR A 41 -17.27 7.41 -13.43
N ALA A 42 -16.07 7.49 -13.99
CA ALA A 42 -14.83 7.20 -13.25
C ALA A 42 -14.65 8.09 -12.01
N ARG A 43 -15.16 9.33 -12.07
CA ARG A 43 -15.17 10.26 -10.92
C ARG A 43 -16.19 9.88 -9.83
N LEU A 44 -17.23 9.13 -10.18
CA LEU A 44 -18.30 8.74 -9.27
C LEU A 44 -18.00 7.42 -8.54
N PHE A 45 -17.35 6.46 -9.21
CA PHE A 45 -17.06 5.16 -8.63
C PHE A 45 -15.80 5.21 -7.76
N ARG A 46 -16.00 5.42 -6.48
CA ARG A 46 -14.94 5.44 -5.46
C ARG A 46 -15.28 4.54 -4.29
N PRO A 47 -15.17 3.21 -4.47
CA PRO A 47 -15.57 2.23 -3.46
C PRO A 47 -14.82 2.39 -2.13
N TRP A 48 -13.63 2.95 -2.15
CA TRP A 48 -12.86 3.30 -0.93
C TRP A 48 -13.48 4.44 -0.10
N ARG A 49 -14.55 5.08 -0.57
CA ARG A 49 -15.35 6.08 0.18
C ARG A 49 -16.67 5.52 0.70
N SER A 50 -16.93 4.22 0.53
CA SER A 50 -18.14 3.57 1.01
C SER A 50 -18.13 3.38 2.53
N GLU A 51 -19.32 3.22 3.12
CA GLU A 51 -19.46 2.85 4.54
C GLU A 51 -18.78 1.51 4.84
N ALA A 52 -18.85 0.56 3.90
CA ALA A 52 -18.16 -0.72 4.01
C ALA A 52 -16.63 -0.57 4.15
N MET A 53 -16.04 0.43 3.48
CA MET A 53 -14.62 0.74 3.67
C MET A 53 -14.36 1.40 5.03
N GLY A 54 -15.31 2.19 5.55
CA GLY A 54 -15.25 2.81 6.87
C GLY A 54 -15.04 1.80 8.00
N HIS A 55 -15.61 0.60 7.87
CA HIS A 55 -15.40 -0.51 8.79
C HIS A 55 -13.90 -0.89 8.92
N TRP A 56 -13.14 -0.83 7.83
CA TRP A 56 -11.72 -1.18 7.78
C TRP A 56 -10.80 -0.02 8.16
N LEU A 57 -11.25 1.23 7.99
CA LEU A 57 -10.49 2.45 8.30
C LEU A 57 -10.66 2.87 9.77
N ARG A 58 -10.58 1.91 10.69
CA ARG A 58 -10.59 2.18 12.15
C ARG A 58 -9.39 3.06 12.55
N PRO A 59 -9.44 3.75 13.70
CA PRO A 59 -8.34 4.60 14.16
C PRO A 59 -6.96 3.90 14.14
N ALA A 60 -6.89 2.63 14.57
CA ALA A 60 -5.65 1.85 14.54
C ALA A 60 -5.03 1.70 13.14
N VAL A 61 -5.84 1.73 12.08
CA VAL A 61 -5.38 1.72 10.69
C VAL A 61 -5.15 3.15 10.21
N ARG A 62 -6.21 3.97 10.24
CA ARG A 62 -6.26 5.31 9.63
C ARG A 62 -5.22 6.27 10.19
N ASP A 63 -5.03 6.26 11.51
CA ASP A 63 -4.17 7.22 12.20
C ASP A 63 -2.68 6.78 12.21
N ASN A 64 -2.39 5.57 11.69
CA ASN A 64 -1.06 4.98 11.63
C ASN A 64 -0.59 4.68 10.19
N THR A 65 -1.07 5.43 9.20
CA THR A 65 -0.63 5.25 7.81
C THR A 65 -0.64 6.57 7.04
N MET A 66 0.26 6.67 6.07
CA MET A 66 0.25 7.74 5.07
C MET A 66 -0.51 7.32 3.79
N LEU A 67 -0.91 6.06 3.67
CA LEU A 67 -1.61 5.56 2.50
C LEU A 67 -3.01 6.17 2.40
N SER A 68 -3.40 6.52 1.20
CA SER A 68 -4.77 6.95 0.93
C SER A 68 -5.76 5.80 1.12
N ALA A 69 -7.03 6.13 1.34
CA ALA A 69 -8.09 5.12 1.41
C ALA A 69 -8.17 4.24 0.14
N GLN A 70 -7.81 4.79 -1.03
CA GLN A 70 -7.73 4.05 -2.27
C GLN A 70 -6.64 2.98 -2.21
N LYS A 71 -5.44 3.33 -1.77
CA LYS A 71 -4.32 2.38 -1.60
C LYS A 71 -4.67 1.29 -0.58
N LEU A 72 -5.26 1.66 0.55
CA LEU A 72 -5.75 0.70 1.55
C LEU A 72 -6.86 -0.21 1.02
N TYR A 73 -7.73 0.29 0.13
CA TYR A 73 -8.73 -0.53 -0.56
C TYR A 73 -8.07 -1.60 -1.43
N THR A 74 -7.00 -1.27 -2.13
CA THR A 74 -6.21 -2.26 -2.89
C THR A 74 -5.65 -3.35 -1.99
N LEU A 75 -5.02 -2.98 -0.87
CA LEU A 75 -4.46 -3.95 0.08
C LEU A 75 -5.54 -4.85 0.69
N LEU A 76 -6.67 -4.27 1.12
CA LEU A 76 -7.85 -5.00 1.59
C LEU A 76 -8.27 -6.09 0.61
N HIS A 77 -8.39 -5.74 -0.67
CA HIS A 77 -8.83 -6.69 -1.70
C HIS A 77 -7.74 -7.70 -2.07
N ALA A 78 -6.47 -7.33 -2.04
CA ALA A 78 -5.35 -8.25 -2.25
C ALA A 78 -5.31 -9.34 -1.15
N VAL A 79 -5.53 -8.98 0.13
CA VAL A 79 -5.67 -9.95 1.22
C VAL A 79 -6.87 -10.88 0.99
N LYS A 80 -8.02 -10.33 0.57
CA LYS A 80 -9.22 -11.14 0.25
C LYS A 80 -8.99 -12.08 -0.92
N LEU A 81 -8.31 -11.65 -1.96
CA LEU A 81 -7.98 -12.47 -3.13
C LEU A 81 -7.07 -13.64 -2.77
N THR A 82 -6.12 -13.42 -1.88
CA THR A 82 -5.17 -14.45 -1.45
C THR A 82 -5.67 -15.32 -0.28
N ARG A 83 -6.95 -15.21 0.12
CA ARG A 83 -7.46 -15.90 1.33
C ARG A 83 -7.24 -17.41 1.36
N THR A 84 -7.23 -18.07 0.20
CA THR A 84 -7.00 -19.51 0.06
C THR A 84 -5.58 -19.87 -0.39
N VAL A 85 -4.73 -18.88 -0.65
CA VAL A 85 -3.34 -19.07 -1.04
C VAL A 85 -2.53 -19.41 0.20
N PRO A 86 -1.72 -20.48 0.22
CA PRO A 86 -0.87 -20.79 1.37
C PRO A 86 0.29 -19.80 1.48
N GLY A 87 0.78 -19.59 2.70
CA GLY A 87 1.94 -18.74 2.95
C GLY A 87 1.65 -17.53 3.85
N ASP A 88 2.69 -16.81 4.14
CA ASP A 88 2.73 -15.70 5.09
C ASP A 88 2.40 -14.35 4.45
N PHE A 89 2.21 -13.33 5.28
CA PHE A 89 2.30 -11.93 4.89
C PHE A 89 3.74 -11.45 4.97
N PHE A 90 4.10 -10.59 4.03
CA PHE A 90 5.37 -9.87 4.04
C PHE A 90 5.12 -8.40 3.73
N GLU A 91 5.72 -7.51 4.51
CA GLU A 91 5.73 -6.08 4.21
C GLU A 91 7.14 -5.53 4.38
N ALA A 92 7.60 -4.82 3.35
CA ALA A 92 8.82 -4.02 3.38
C ALA A 92 8.41 -2.54 3.37
N GLY A 93 8.79 -1.79 4.42
CA GLY A 93 8.35 -0.42 4.62
C GLY A 93 7.07 -0.35 5.44
N THR A 94 7.09 -0.87 6.66
CA THR A 94 5.91 -0.92 7.54
C THR A 94 5.51 0.46 8.08
N GLY A 95 6.46 1.39 8.16
CA GLY A 95 6.23 2.75 8.62
C GLY A 95 5.62 2.81 10.02
N SER A 96 4.43 3.42 10.14
CA SER A 96 3.68 3.46 11.41
C SER A 96 2.76 2.25 11.63
N GLY A 97 2.74 1.27 10.72
CA GLY A 97 2.06 -0.02 10.91
C GLY A 97 0.59 -0.08 10.49
N GLY A 98 0.02 1.00 9.96
CA GLY A 98 -1.42 1.01 9.64
C GLY A 98 -1.82 0.08 8.50
N ALA A 99 -0.99 -0.09 7.46
CA ALA A 99 -1.23 -1.04 6.39
C ALA A 99 -1.13 -2.49 6.89
N ALA A 100 -0.09 -2.80 7.68
CA ALA A 100 0.06 -4.08 8.37
C ALA A 100 -1.14 -4.40 9.27
N ARG A 101 -1.61 -3.42 10.07
CA ARG A 101 -2.79 -3.58 10.92
C ARG A 101 -4.04 -3.90 10.11
N LEU A 102 -4.25 -3.23 8.97
CA LEU A 102 -5.34 -3.56 8.05
C LEU A 102 -5.26 -5.01 7.57
N MET A 103 -4.09 -5.48 7.15
CA MET A 103 -3.89 -6.86 6.69
C MET A 103 -4.24 -7.87 7.78
N LEU A 104 -3.81 -7.62 9.02
CA LEU A 104 -4.11 -8.48 10.17
C LEU A 104 -5.61 -8.44 10.53
N ASP A 105 -6.25 -7.27 10.51
CA ASP A 105 -7.68 -7.12 10.77
C ASP A 105 -8.54 -7.88 9.76
N VAL A 106 -8.20 -7.77 8.46
CA VAL A 106 -8.88 -8.50 7.38
C VAL A 106 -8.70 -10.01 7.55
N SER A 107 -7.49 -10.46 7.89
CA SER A 107 -7.20 -11.87 8.15
C SER A 107 -8.04 -12.42 9.29
N ARG A 108 -8.10 -11.71 10.41
CA ARG A 108 -8.89 -12.08 11.57
C ARG A 108 -10.37 -12.24 11.21
N GLU A 109 -10.95 -11.25 10.52
CA GLU A 109 -12.37 -11.27 10.14
C GLU A 109 -12.70 -12.40 9.17
N LEU A 110 -11.77 -12.77 8.29
CA LEU A 110 -11.94 -13.85 7.32
C LEU A 110 -11.50 -15.23 7.84
N GLY A 111 -11.01 -15.33 9.08
CA GLY A 111 -10.50 -16.58 9.64
C GLY A 111 -9.22 -17.08 8.97
N ILE A 112 -8.38 -16.17 8.46
CA ILE A 112 -7.14 -16.50 7.77
C ILE A 112 -5.98 -16.45 8.77
N HIS A 113 -5.47 -17.61 9.17
CA HIS A 113 -4.31 -17.70 10.06
C HIS A 113 -3.01 -17.64 9.24
N ARG A 114 -2.26 -16.55 9.37
CA ARG A 114 -0.95 -16.34 8.70
C ARG A 114 0.01 -15.64 9.62
N ARG A 115 1.29 -16.01 9.51
CA ARG A 115 2.37 -15.21 10.09
C ARG A 115 2.52 -13.91 9.30
N GLY A 116 2.91 -12.84 10.00
CA GLY A 116 3.22 -11.55 9.40
C GLY A 116 4.67 -11.16 9.64
N TRP A 117 5.37 -10.79 8.58
CA TRP A 117 6.75 -10.31 8.58
C TRP A 117 6.76 -8.86 8.14
N PHE A 118 6.97 -7.94 9.09
CA PHE A 118 6.84 -6.49 8.91
C PHE A 118 8.20 -5.82 9.15
N LEU A 119 8.80 -5.31 8.06
CA LEU A 119 10.17 -4.81 8.04
C LEU A 119 10.21 -3.31 7.82
N ASP A 120 10.97 -2.60 8.63
CA ASP A 120 11.28 -1.18 8.45
C ASP A 120 12.61 -0.85 9.13
N THR A 121 13.24 0.27 8.76
CA THR A 121 14.37 0.80 9.51
C THR A 121 13.93 1.42 10.83
N PHE A 122 12.69 1.97 10.89
CA PHE A 122 12.15 2.83 11.94
C PHE A 122 12.97 4.10 12.19
N GLU A 123 13.98 4.31 11.38
CA GLU A 123 14.90 5.47 11.40
C GLU A 123 14.81 6.31 10.11
N GLY A 124 13.85 5.96 9.21
CA GLY A 124 13.75 6.54 7.87
C GLY A 124 14.88 6.06 6.95
N TYR A 125 15.10 6.75 5.86
CA TYR A 125 16.15 6.37 4.90
C TYR A 125 17.53 6.49 5.54
N GLN A 126 18.30 5.41 5.55
CA GLN A 126 19.65 5.40 6.16
C GLN A 126 20.75 5.27 5.10
N LYS A 127 20.51 4.51 4.03
CA LYS A 127 21.46 4.31 2.93
C LYS A 127 20.80 4.74 1.62
N ILE A 128 21.35 5.78 1.02
CA ILE A 128 20.85 6.39 -0.22
C ILE A 128 21.93 6.30 -1.29
N ASP A 129 21.56 5.89 -2.49
CA ASP A 129 22.39 6.03 -3.68
C ASP A 129 21.93 7.26 -4.48
N PRO A 130 22.65 8.40 -4.42
CA PRO A 130 22.22 9.61 -5.10
C PRO A 130 22.08 9.48 -6.62
N THR A 131 22.74 8.47 -7.22
CA THR A 131 22.69 8.23 -8.67
C THR A 131 21.43 7.49 -9.09
N ARG A 132 20.86 6.68 -8.20
CA ARG A 132 19.64 5.88 -8.43
C ARG A 132 18.41 6.49 -7.75
N ASP A 133 18.54 6.87 -6.48
CA ASP A 133 17.42 7.34 -5.67
C ASP A 133 17.08 8.82 -5.90
N GLY A 134 18.03 9.57 -6.48
CA GLY A 134 17.85 10.99 -6.78
C GLY A 134 18.26 11.93 -5.64
N SER A 135 18.57 13.18 -6.00
CA SER A 135 19.09 14.20 -5.07
C SER A 135 18.03 14.81 -4.15
N HIS A 136 16.74 14.47 -4.35
CA HIS A 136 15.63 14.95 -3.52
C HIS A 136 15.39 14.09 -2.29
N VAL A 137 16.05 12.94 -2.19
CA VAL A 137 15.96 12.00 -1.07
C VAL A 137 17.02 12.34 -0.03
N ALA A 138 16.65 12.34 1.25
CA ALA A 138 17.55 12.67 2.35
C ALA A 138 17.53 11.59 3.45
N VAL A 139 18.68 11.44 4.12
CA VAL A 139 18.81 10.56 5.30
C VAL A 139 17.82 11.00 6.38
N ASN A 140 17.23 10.03 7.07
CA ASN A 140 16.18 10.18 8.08
C ASN A 140 14.81 10.68 7.53
N GLN A 141 14.67 10.91 6.23
CA GLN A 141 13.36 11.13 5.63
C GLN A 141 12.50 9.89 5.80
N CYS A 142 11.19 10.05 5.95
CA CYS A 142 10.22 8.98 6.21
C CYS A 142 10.44 8.23 7.54
N ARG A 143 11.05 8.86 8.53
CA ARG A 143 11.00 8.36 9.91
C ARG A 143 9.62 8.65 10.49
N LEU A 144 8.81 7.61 10.73
CA LEU A 144 7.39 7.75 11.07
C LEU A 144 7.10 7.40 12.53
N ALA A 145 7.34 6.16 12.95
CA ALA A 145 7.07 5.71 14.31
C ALA A 145 8.22 4.84 14.85
N PRO A 146 8.44 4.81 16.18
CA PRO A 146 9.38 3.88 16.80
C PRO A 146 8.92 2.43 16.63
N ARG A 147 9.87 1.50 16.52
CA ARG A 147 9.59 0.06 16.40
C ARG A 147 8.67 -0.47 17.49
N GLU A 148 8.86 -0.04 18.72
CA GLU A 148 8.11 -0.49 19.90
C GLU A 148 6.62 -0.13 19.79
N GLU A 149 6.31 1.06 19.31
CA GLU A 149 4.92 1.50 19.09
C GLU A 149 4.27 0.68 17.98
N VAL A 150 5.00 0.41 16.89
CA VAL A 150 4.50 -0.43 15.78
C VAL A 150 4.33 -1.88 16.25
N ALA A 151 5.27 -2.42 17.01
CA ALA A 151 5.15 -3.77 17.56
C ALA A 151 3.94 -3.90 18.52
N GLN A 152 3.65 -2.86 19.30
CA GLN A 152 2.47 -2.83 20.15
C GLN A 152 1.18 -2.74 19.33
N LEU A 153 1.13 -1.88 18.29
CA LEU A 153 -0.01 -1.75 17.38
C LEU A 153 -0.33 -3.06 16.66
N LEU A 154 0.72 -3.80 16.25
CA LEU A 154 0.59 -5.04 15.49
C LEU A 154 0.49 -6.28 16.38
N SER A 155 0.64 -6.13 17.70
CA SER A 155 0.44 -7.25 18.64
C SER A 155 -0.94 -7.89 18.42
N ASP A 156 -0.94 -9.19 18.20
CA ASP A 156 -2.13 -9.91 17.81
C ASP A 156 -2.13 -11.31 18.44
N ASP A 157 -3.30 -11.75 18.96
CA ASP A 157 -3.50 -13.08 19.53
C ASP A 157 -4.01 -14.11 18.51
N PHE A 158 -4.37 -13.64 17.32
CA PHE A 158 -4.85 -14.46 16.20
C PHE A 158 -3.74 -14.82 15.20
N ALA A 159 -2.73 -13.96 15.04
CA ALA A 159 -1.64 -14.13 14.10
C ALA A 159 -0.27 -14.03 14.81
N GLU A 160 0.69 -14.84 14.38
CA GLU A 160 2.09 -14.68 14.76
C GLU A 160 2.70 -13.50 13.99
N VAL A 161 3.18 -12.48 14.71
CA VAL A 161 3.65 -11.22 14.14
C VAL A 161 5.11 -10.98 14.46
N HIS A 162 5.92 -10.71 13.45
CA HIS A 162 7.34 -10.36 13.54
C HIS A 162 7.57 -8.95 13.02
N VAL A 163 7.97 -8.02 13.90
CA VAL A 163 8.37 -6.66 13.55
C VAL A 163 9.90 -6.58 13.59
N ILE A 164 10.52 -6.48 12.41
CA ILE A 164 11.96 -6.56 12.22
C ILE A 164 12.51 -5.17 11.89
N ALA A 165 13.46 -4.69 12.71
CA ALA A 165 14.08 -3.39 12.53
C ALA A 165 15.43 -3.50 11.83
N GLY A 166 15.63 -2.72 10.78
CA GLY A 166 16.92 -2.58 10.11
C GLY A 166 16.82 -2.41 8.61
N LEU A 167 17.98 -2.39 7.98
CA LEU A 167 18.10 -2.19 6.54
C LEU A 167 17.87 -3.48 5.76
N ILE A 168 17.09 -3.39 4.68
CA ILE A 168 17.11 -4.36 3.61
C ILE A 168 18.38 -4.11 2.76
N PRO A 169 19.19 -5.15 2.43
CA PRO A 169 18.88 -6.58 2.47
C PRO A 169 19.15 -7.32 3.79
N GLY A 170 19.83 -6.71 4.76
CA GLY A 170 20.31 -7.41 5.96
C GLY A 170 19.21 -8.12 6.75
N THR A 171 18.07 -7.45 6.94
CA THR A 171 16.91 -7.96 7.70
C THR A 171 16.19 -9.12 7.03
N LEU A 172 16.36 -9.32 5.73
CA LEU A 172 15.74 -10.46 5.02
C LEU A 172 16.23 -11.82 5.53
N ALA A 173 17.44 -11.88 6.10
CA ALA A 173 17.96 -13.08 6.71
C ALA A 173 17.21 -13.53 7.98
N GLU A 174 16.46 -12.61 8.61
CA GLU A 174 15.66 -12.87 9.80
C GLU A 174 14.25 -13.40 9.45
N VAL A 175 13.79 -13.20 8.22
CA VAL A 175 12.48 -13.66 7.74
C VAL A 175 12.53 -15.17 7.51
N LYS A 176 11.87 -15.91 8.40
CA LYS A 176 11.83 -17.39 8.39
C LYS A 176 10.53 -17.87 7.75
N THR A 177 10.35 -17.54 6.47
CA THR A 177 9.24 -18.00 5.65
C THR A 177 9.73 -18.72 4.41
N ASP A 178 9.08 -19.83 4.09
CA ASP A 178 9.33 -20.59 2.86
C ASP A 178 8.35 -20.16 1.75
N GLN A 179 7.22 -19.55 2.12
CA GLN A 179 6.18 -19.21 1.17
C GLN A 179 5.44 -17.94 1.57
N ILE A 180 5.24 -17.05 0.61
CA ILE A 180 4.52 -15.77 0.77
C ILE A 180 3.21 -15.85 -0.04
N ALA A 181 2.09 -15.62 0.61
CA ALA A 181 0.79 -15.51 -0.05
C ALA A 181 0.52 -14.09 -0.54
N PHE A 182 0.91 -13.11 0.27
CA PHE A 182 0.73 -11.70 -0.05
C PHE A 182 1.92 -10.88 0.45
N ALA A 183 2.45 -10.04 -0.42
CA ALA A 183 3.50 -9.08 -0.09
C ALA A 183 3.06 -7.64 -0.42
N HIS A 184 3.45 -6.70 0.43
CA HIS A 184 3.36 -5.27 0.20
C HIS A 184 4.77 -4.67 0.25
N ILE A 185 5.19 -3.96 -0.80
CA ILE A 185 6.53 -3.35 -0.91
C ILE A 185 6.37 -1.85 -1.05
N ASP A 186 6.81 -1.12 -0.01
CA ASP A 186 6.66 0.34 0.16
C ASP A 186 7.96 0.94 0.77
N VAL A 187 9.08 0.76 0.08
CA VAL A 187 10.42 1.18 0.59
C VAL A 187 11.08 2.28 -0.23
N ASN A 188 10.47 2.73 -1.32
CA ASN A 188 10.79 3.91 -2.13
C ASN A 188 12.17 3.95 -2.81
N LEU A 189 13.21 3.37 -2.22
CA LEU A 189 14.59 3.39 -2.71
C LEU A 189 14.88 2.19 -3.62
N HIS A 190 15.84 2.35 -4.53
CA HIS A 190 16.16 1.33 -5.54
C HIS A 190 16.62 0.00 -4.93
N GLU A 191 17.71 0.01 -4.14
CA GLU A 191 18.33 -1.22 -3.61
C GLU A 191 17.37 -2.03 -2.73
N PRO A 192 16.68 -1.44 -1.73
CA PRO A 192 15.75 -2.20 -0.90
C PRO A 192 14.52 -2.68 -1.68
N THR A 193 14.00 -1.91 -2.65
CA THR A 193 12.89 -2.35 -3.51
C THR A 193 13.30 -3.55 -4.36
N LEU A 194 14.46 -3.47 -5.02
CA LEU A 194 15.00 -4.55 -5.85
C LEU A 194 15.16 -5.83 -5.03
N THR A 195 15.78 -5.71 -3.87
CA THR A 195 16.11 -6.87 -3.03
C THR A 195 14.87 -7.49 -2.39
N ALA A 196 13.92 -6.66 -1.91
CA ALA A 196 12.65 -7.15 -1.38
C ALA A 196 11.80 -7.83 -2.45
N THR A 197 11.80 -7.29 -3.69
CA THR A 197 11.08 -7.89 -4.82
C THR A 197 11.64 -9.26 -5.18
N GLU A 198 12.95 -9.38 -5.32
CA GLU A 198 13.63 -10.68 -5.58
C GLU A 198 13.34 -11.68 -4.46
N PHE A 199 13.44 -11.26 -3.20
CA PHE A 199 13.15 -12.11 -2.05
C PHE A 199 11.73 -12.65 -2.09
N CYS A 200 10.75 -11.76 -2.38
CA CYS A 200 9.34 -12.13 -2.48
C CYS A 200 9.09 -13.08 -3.66
N LEU A 201 9.64 -12.81 -4.84
CA LEU A 201 9.42 -13.64 -6.03
C LEU A 201 9.92 -15.09 -5.82
N GLN A 202 11.06 -15.26 -5.14
CA GLN A 202 11.60 -16.59 -4.84
C GLN A 202 10.71 -17.42 -3.91
N ARG A 203 9.76 -16.78 -3.20
CA ARG A 203 8.90 -17.39 -2.19
C ARG A 203 7.42 -17.22 -2.47
N LEU A 204 7.07 -16.49 -3.53
CA LEU A 204 5.68 -16.21 -3.84
C LEU A 204 4.93 -17.49 -4.20
N ALA A 205 3.86 -17.77 -3.48
CA ALA A 205 3.02 -18.94 -3.74
C ALA A 205 2.33 -18.82 -5.11
N PRO A 206 1.99 -19.93 -5.77
CA PRO A 206 1.08 -19.90 -6.90
C PRO A 206 -0.23 -19.16 -6.53
N ASN A 207 -0.65 -18.21 -7.35
CA ASN A 207 -1.72 -17.24 -7.10
C ASN A 207 -1.45 -16.25 -5.95
N GLY A 208 -0.23 -16.18 -5.46
CA GLY A 208 0.23 -15.12 -4.55
C GLY A 208 0.28 -13.77 -5.24
N VAL A 209 0.24 -12.72 -4.43
CA VAL A 209 0.15 -11.33 -4.89
C VAL A 209 1.25 -10.50 -4.26
N ILE A 210 1.92 -9.67 -5.06
CA ILE A 210 2.74 -8.55 -4.58
C ILE A 210 2.04 -7.25 -4.98
N VAL A 211 1.86 -6.33 -4.02
CA VAL A 211 1.47 -4.94 -4.25
C VAL A 211 2.68 -4.05 -4.03
N PHE A 212 3.01 -3.25 -5.03
CA PHE A 212 4.03 -2.20 -4.98
C PHE A 212 3.35 -0.86 -4.77
N ASP A 213 3.72 -0.11 -3.73
CA ASP A 213 2.97 1.10 -3.36
C ASP A 213 3.27 2.30 -4.26
N ASP A 214 4.52 2.53 -4.61
CA ASP A 214 4.96 3.75 -5.28
C ASP A 214 5.45 3.56 -6.73
N TYR A 215 4.99 2.53 -7.41
CA TYR A 215 5.39 2.23 -8.79
C TYR A 215 5.19 3.40 -9.76
N ASN A 216 4.07 4.12 -9.63
CA ASN A 216 3.74 5.27 -10.48
C ASN A 216 3.98 6.63 -9.79
N TRP A 217 4.62 6.66 -8.61
CA TRP A 217 4.89 7.92 -7.94
C TRP A 217 6.15 8.58 -8.50
N PRO A 218 6.06 9.78 -9.11
CA PRO A 218 7.20 10.40 -9.80
C PRO A 218 8.41 10.66 -8.89
N ALA A 219 8.18 10.92 -7.60
CA ALA A 219 9.26 11.12 -6.63
C ALA A 219 9.95 9.80 -6.20
N CYS A 220 9.35 8.64 -6.48
CA CYS A 220 9.88 7.30 -6.16
C CYS A 220 10.25 6.52 -7.44
N TYR A 221 10.72 7.22 -8.49
CA TYR A 221 11.10 6.57 -9.75
C TYR A 221 12.13 5.45 -9.59
N ALA A 222 12.96 5.52 -8.54
CA ALA A 222 13.94 4.51 -8.18
C ALA A 222 13.29 3.16 -7.85
N ALA A 223 12.16 3.19 -7.11
CA ALA A 223 11.36 2.00 -6.83
C ALA A 223 10.83 1.37 -8.13
N ARG A 224 10.26 2.18 -9.03
CA ARG A 224 9.80 1.70 -10.34
C ARG A 224 10.92 1.04 -11.14
N GLN A 225 12.08 1.70 -11.25
CA GLN A 225 13.23 1.14 -11.98
C GLN A 225 13.66 -0.21 -11.40
N ALA A 226 13.69 -0.35 -10.08
CA ALA A 226 14.03 -1.58 -9.40
C ALA A 226 13.02 -2.70 -9.72
N ILE A 227 11.72 -2.40 -9.70
CA ILE A 227 10.65 -3.36 -10.01
C ILE A 227 10.74 -3.79 -11.47
N ASP A 228 10.87 -2.85 -12.41
CA ASP A 228 10.98 -3.12 -13.84
C ASP A 228 12.23 -3.98 -14.14
N GLU A 229 13.37 -3.70 -13.47
CA GLU A 229 14.61 -4.47 -13.60
C GLU A 229 14.42 -5.92 -13.14
N VAL A 230 13.77 -6.16 -12.01
CA VAL A 230 13.48 -7.51 -11.51
C VAL A 230 12.50 -8.21 -12.44
N CYS A 231 11.40 -7.57 -12.79
CA CYS A 231 10.39 -8.16 -13.66
C CYS A 231 10.97 -8.56 -15.03
N ALA A 232 11.83 -7.72 -15.63
CA ALA A 232 12.51 -8.05 -16.88
C ALA A 232 13.40 -9.29 -16.79
N ARG A 233 14.14 -9.45 -15.67
CA ARG A 233 14.99 -10.65 -15.44
C ARG A 233 14.17 -11.93 -15.34
N HIS A 234 12.96 -11.87 -14.82
CA HIS A 234 12.07 -13.01 -14.61
C HIS A 234 11.02 -13.19 -15.72
N GLY A 235 11.00 -12.33 -16.75
CA GLY A 235 9.98 -12.36 -17.80
C GLY A 235 8.57 -12.09 -17.29
N LEU A 236 8.44 -11.23 -16.27
CA LEU A 236 7.19 -10.86 -15.62
C LEU A 236 6.79 -9.44 -15.98
N GLU A 237 5.50 -9.14 -15.82
CA GLU A 237 4.95 -7.81 -15.98
C GLU A 237 4.08 -7.46 -14.76
N VAL A 238 4.11 -6.19 -14.36
CA VAL A 238 3.23 -5.66 -13.33
C VAL A 238 2.00 -5.03 -13.96
N PHE A 239 0.87 -5.12 -13.28
CA PHE A 239 -0.33 -4.38 -13.63
C PHE A 239 -0.35 -3.06 -12.85
N ALA A 240 0.02 -1.97 -13.52
CA ALA A 240 -0.06 -0.62 -12.95
C ALA A 240 -1.54 -0.21 -12.78
N LEU A 241 -1.94 0.17 -11.58
CA LEU A 241 -3.32 0.55 -11.30
C LEU A 241 -3.63 1.96 -11.80
N PRO A 242 -4.69 2.13 -12.62
CA PRO A 242 -5.13 3.44 -13.07
C PRO A 242 -5.46 4.37 -11.87
N GLU A 243 -5.11 5.65 -12.00
CA GLU A 243 -5.36 6.69 -10.98
C GLU A 243 -4.76 6.36 -9.58
N SER A 244 -3.82 5.41 -9.52
CA SER A 244 -3.09 5.03 -8.31
C SER A 244 -1.58 5.06 -8.58
N THR A 245 -0.79 5.22 -7.51
CA THR A 245 0.66 5.00 -7.60
C THR A 245 1.03 3.53 -7.48
N GLN A 246 0.08 2.65 -7.17
CA GLN A 246 0.32 1.23 -6.94
C GLN A 246 0.38 0.43 -8.25
N ALA A 247 1.11 -0.69 -8.18
CA ALA A 247 1.07 -1.75 -9.17
C ALA A 247 0.92 -3.12 -8.48
N ILE A 248 0.42 -4.10 -9.22
CA ILE A 248 0.19 -5.46 -8.72
C ILE A 248 0.94 -6.45 -9.61
N LEU A 249 1.59 -7.44 -8.99
CA LEU A 249 2.11 -8.62 -9.62
C LEU A 249 1.36 -9.85 -9.09
N LEU A 250 0.92 -10.70 -10.01
CA LEU A 250 0.23 -11.96 -9.72
C LEU A 250 1.10 -13.12 -10.17
N GLN A 251 1.40 -14.04 -9.26
CA GLN A 251 2.05 -15.30 -9.60
C GLN A 251 0.99 -16.27 -10.17
N ARG A 252 1.21 -16.72 -11.39
CA ARG A 252 0.37 -17.75 -12.03
C ARG A 252 0.93 -19.14 -11.83
#